data_9ee4edfb85637f20367e54a60433710f
#
_entry.id   9ee4edfb85637f20367e54a60433710f
#
_cell.length_a   1.000
_cell.length_b   1.000
_cell.length_c   1.000
_cell.angle_alpha   90.00
_cell.angle_beta   90.00
_cell.angle_gamma   90.00
#
_symmetry.space_group_name_H-M   'P 1'
#
loop_
_entity.id
_entity.type
_entity.pdbx_description
1 polymer ?
#
loop_
_entity_poly.entity_id
_entity_poly.type
_entity_poly.pdbx_seq_one_letter_code
_entity_poly.pdbx_strand_id
1 'polypeptide(L)'
;MASNSHQNVTTTTRKENNAKRKTTTTRTTTTTTRELNEANRGELLRDYLRRCLYDKSTGYFNQNGQSPIGKIGVDSGEASLPFHLMADKEEYTETLAQKWTQLGKQWLTPVEIFKPHYANAIARYLIEETKKNHTASLKVIELGGGAGTAAVGILNYLRANEPQIYESMKYCSVDVSEVSLSMQHDAILKAKHENVWRRTRKPVDVTMQKCKNTEESWREIVQKHMDGSTENCFVLGFEILDNLVHDKV
;
A
#
# COMPACT_ATOMS: atom_id res chain seq x y z
N MET A 1 28.14 32.29 33.31
CA MET A 1 28.14 31.49 34.55
C MET A 1 26.75 30.87 34.68
N ALA A 2 26.55 29.64 34.31
CA ALA A 2 25.29 28.93 34.40
C ALA A 2 25.47 27.80 35.39
N SER A 3 24.72 27.86 36.51
CA SER A 3 24.74 26.90 37.59
C SER A 3 23.90 25.66 37.22
N ASN A 4 24.55 24.50 37.25
CA ASN A 4 23.89 23.21 37.11
C ASN A 4 23.18 22.84 38.41
N SER A 5 21.86 22.74 38.41
CA SER A 5 21.09 22.14 39.50
C SER A 5 20.85 20.67 39.22
N HIS A 6 21.39 19.81 40.07
CA HIS A 6 21.14 18.36 40.08
C HIS A 6 19.86 18.11 40.92
N GLN A 7 18.87 17.47 40.32
CA GLN A 7 17.75 16.90 41.07
C GLN A 7 17.97 15.40 41.26
N ASN A 8 18.12 14.99 42.54
CA ASN A 8 18.16 13.60 42.97
C ASN A 8 16.73 13.11 43.25
N VAL A 9 16.28 12.10 42.52
CA VAL A 9 15.05 11.38 42.85
C VAL A 9 15.41 10.09 43.58
N THR A 10 15.05 10.02 44.86
CA THR A 10 15.26 8.84 45.72
C THR A 10 13.95 8.06 45.80
N THR A 11 13.93 6.81 45.30
CA THR A 11 12.80 5.93 45.49
C THR A 11 13.16 4.91 46.58
N THR A 12 12.43 4.91 47.70
CA THR A 12 12.61 4.03 48.84
C THR A 12 11.64 2.82 48.71
N THR A 13 12.16 1.64 48.54
CA THR A 13 11.37 0.40 48.68
C THR A 13 11.79 -0.32 49.98
N ARG A 14 10.82 -0.48 50.89
CA ARG A 14 10.97 -1.22 52.18
C ARG A 14 10.69 -2.70 51.91
N LYS A 15 11.65 -3.56 52.21
CA LYS A 15 11.44 -5.02 52.38
C LYS A 15 12.00 -5.47 53.70
N GLU A 16 11.17 -6.20 54.48
CA GLU A 16 11.50 -6.79 55.75
C GLU A 16 12.23 -8.13 55.58
N ASN A 17 13.20 -8.30 56.48
CA ASN A 17 13.78 -9.54 57.06
C ASN A 17 13.95 -10.83 56.28
N ASN A 18 15.20 -11.21 55.93
CA ASN A 18 15.90 -12.27 56.64
C ASN A 18 17.39 -12.38 56.25
N ALA A 19 18.19 -12.69 57.24
CA ALA A 19 19.64 -12.67 57.27
C ALA A 19 20.33 -13.44 56.12
N LYS A 20 21.14 -12.72 55.34
CA LYS A 20 22.47 -13.13 54.85
C LYS A 20 23.09 -11.92 54.17
N ARG A 21 24.19 -11.42 54.76
CA ARG A 21 24.97 -10.27 54.31
C ARG A 21 25.53 -10.55 52.92
N LYS A 22 24.85 -10.05 51.89
CA LYS A 22 25.39 -9.90 50.53
C LYS A 22 25.56 -8.42 50.23
N THR A 23 26.79 -8.03 50.00
CA THR A 23 27.16 -6.68 49.59
C THR A 23 26.50 -6.40 48.23
N THR A 24 25.43 -5.61 48.21
CA THR A 24 24.79 -5.18 46.97
C THR A 24 25.46 -3.89 46.52
N THR A 25 26.27 -4.00 45.50
CA THR A 25 26.81 -2.83 44.80
C THR A 25 25.67 -2.17 44.02
N THR A 26 25.16 -1.06 44.52
CA THR A 26 24.16 -0.25 43.84
C THR A 26 24.84 0.48 42.67
N ARG A 27 24.59 0.02 41.45
CA ARG A 27 25.04 0.71 40.23
C ARG A 27 24.09 1.85 39.97
N THR A 28 24.49 3.04 40.35
CA THR A 28 23.75 4.28 39.99
C THR A 28 23.98 4.53 38.51
N THR A 29 22.95 4.31 37.70
CA THR A 29 22.98 4.67 36.29
C THR A 29 22.71 6.18 36.18
N THR A 30 23.75 6.96 35.97
CA THR A 30 23.62 8.40 35.69
C THR A 30 23.21 8.53 34.24
N THR A 31 21.92 8.74 33.98
CA THR A 31 21.41 9.08 32.66
C THR A 31 21.89 10.49 32.30
N THR A 32 22.66 10.60 31.25
CA THR A 32 23.22 11.90 30.83
C THR A 32 22.10 12.80 30.27
N THR A 33 22.27 14.10 30.41
CA THR A 33 21.36 15.12 29.85
C THR A 33 21.15 14.94 28.35
N ARG A 34 22.07 14.29 27.68
CA ARG A 34 22.00 13.95 26.26
C ARG A 34 20.99 12.84 25.99
N GLU A 35 20.94 11.78 26.81
CA GLU A 35 19.97 10.67 26.71
C GLU A 35 18.55 11.15 27.06
N LEU A 36 18.39 12.07 28.01
CA LEU A 36 17.11 12.69 28.33
C LEU A 36 16.59 13.59 27.19
N ASN A 37 17.51 14.29 26.49
CA ASN A 37 17.15 15.10 25.33
C ASN A 37 16.83 14.25 24.08
N GLU A 38 17.43 13.08 23.93
CA GLU A 38 17.09 12.13 22.88
C GLU A 38 15.74 11.44 23.13
N ALA A 39 15.43 11.11 24.38
CA ALA A 39 14.14 10.56 24.78
C ALA A 39 12.97 11.57 24.65
N ASN A 40 13.26 12.87 24.70
CA ASN A 40 12.27 13.95 24.52
C ASN A 40 12.18 14.49 23.08
N ARG A 41 12.98 14.00 22.15
CA ARG A 41 12.78 14.30 20.73
C ARG A 41 11.54 13.55 20.26
N GLY A 42 10.49 14.27 19.94
CA GLY A 42 9.30 13.70 19.33
C GLY A 42 9.67 12.88 18.08
N GLU A 43 8.92 11.82 17.83
CA GLU A 43 9.04 11.03 16.62
C GLU A 43 8.77 11.90 15.38
N LEU A 44 9.56 11.76 14.33
CA LEU A 44 9.29 12.46 13.07
C LEU A 44 7.99 11.92 12.44
N LEU A 45 7.21 12.80 11.84
CA LEU A 45 5.92 12.41 11.22
C LEU A 45 6.08 11.24 10.26
N ARG A 46 7.11 11.26 9.41
CA ARG A 46 7.40 10.16 8.48
C ARG A 46 7.66 8.83 9.17
N ASP A 47 8.33 8.82 10.33
CA ASP A 47 8.65 7.59 11.06
C ASP A 47 7.39 7.06 11.77
N TYR A 48 6.58 7.96 12.31
CA TYR A 48 5.26 7.65 12.84
C TYR A 48 4.36 7.03 11.77
N LEU A 49 4.23 7.67 10.59
CA LEU A 49 3.44 7.17 9.47
C LEU A 49 3.94 5.80 8.99
N ARG A 50 5.26 5.61 8.87
CA ARG A 50 5.85 4.33 8.49
C ARG A 50 5.44 3.22 9.45
N ARG A 51 5.53 3.48 10.75
CA ARG A 51 5.14 2.52 11.78
C ARG A 51 3.64 2.24 11.75
N CYS A 52 2.80 3.27 11.69
CA CYS A 52 1.35 3.11 11.69
C CYS A 52 0.81 2.41 10.44
N LEU A 53 1.39 2.66 9.28
CA LEU A 53 0.88 2.13 8.02
C LEU A 53 1.54 0.79 7.62
N TYR A 54 2.85 0.64 7.85
CA TYR A 54 3.65 -0.42 7.21
C TYR A 54 4.41 -1.34 8.16
N ASP A 55 4.31 -1.17 9.49
CA ASP A 55 4.90 -2.15 10.41
C ASP A 55 4.40 -3.56 10.09
N LYS A 56 5.30 -4.54 10.15
CA LYS A 56 5.02 -5.93 9.72
C LYS A 56 3.92 -6.60 10.53
N SER A 57 3.77 -6.23 11.80
CA SER A 57 2.86 -6.89 12.74
C SER A 57 1.64 -6.04 13.10
N THR A 58 1.81 -4.72 13.14
CA THR A 58 0.82 -3.77 13.65
C THR A 58 0.41 -2.72 12.64
N GLY A 59 1.12 -2.61 11.51
CA GLY A 59 0.85 -1.63 10.47
C GLY A 59 -0.49 -1.86 9.79
N TYR A 60 -1.21 -0.77 9.50
CA TYR A 60 -2.56 -0.79 8.94
C TYR A 60 -2.70 -1.69 7.70
N PHE A 61 -1.72 -1.67 6.79
CA PHE A 61 -1.73 -2.49 5.58
C PHE A 61 -1.28 -3.95 5.78
N ASN A 62 -0.86 -4.33 7.00
CA ASN A 62 -0.37 -5.67 7.30
C ASN A 62 -1.16 -6.37 8.42
N GLN A 63 -2.15 -5.71 9.02
CA GLN A 63 -2.87 -6.25 10.18
C GLN A 63 -3.64 -7.52 9.87
N ASN A 64 -3.48 -8.53 10.73
CA ASN A 64 -4.32 -9.73 10.83
C ASN A 64 -4.50 -10.55 9.54
N GLY A 65 -3.61 -10.42 8.56
CA GLY A 65 -3.73 -11.14 7.28
C GLY A 65 -4.95 -10.73 6.45
N GLN A 66 -5.61 -9.61 6.78
CA GLN A 66 -6.71 -9.05 6.03
C GLN A 66 -6.28 -7.75 5.37
N SER A 67 -6.69 -7.55 4.11
CA SER A 67 -6.51 -6.26 3.45
C SER A 67 -7.45 -5.22 4.07
N PRO A 68 -6.98 -3.98 4.30
CA PRO A 68 -7.87 -2.88 4.66
C PRO A 68 -8.79 -2.48 3.50
N ILE A 69 -8.49 -2.91 2.27
CA ILE A 69 -9.31 -2.64 1.10
C ILE A 69 -10.39 -3.71 0.99
N GLY A 70 -11.65 -3.28 1.06
CA GLY A 70 -12.83 -4.11 0.90
C GLY A 70 -13.18 -4.35 -0.57
N LYS A 71 -13.97 -5.38 -0.81
CA LYS A 71 -14.55 -5.68 -2.12
C LYS A 71 -16.06 -5.62 -2.04
N ILE A 72 -16.71 -5.10 -3.10
CA ILE A 72 -18.16 -5.13 -3.25
C ILE A 72 -18.52 -6.12 -4.36
N GLY A 73 -19.50 -6.97 -4.09
CA GLY A 73 -20.02 -7.92 -5.07
C GLY A 73 -19.08 -9.08 -5.38
N VAL A 74 -19.45 -9.88 -6.37
CA VAL A 74 -18.61 -10.97 -6.86
C VAL A 74 -17.59 -10.44 -7.86
N ASP A 75 -16.43 -11.08 -7.93
CA ASP A 75 -15.33 -10.74 -8.86
C ASP A 75 -15.67 -10.97 -10.36
N SER A 76 -16.95 -10.97 -10.71
CA SER A 76 -17.49 -11.32 -12.04
C SER A 76 -17.47 -10.17 -13.05
N GLY A 77 -16.96 -8.99 -12.67
CA GLY A 77 -16.98 -7.81 -13.55
C GLY A 77 -18.33 -7.08 -13.59
N GLU A 78 -19.32 -7.53 -12.82
CA GLU A 78 -20.59 -6.83 -12.68
C GLU A 78 -20.40 -5.52 -11.92
N ALA A 79 -21.23 -4.53 -12.26
CA ALA A 79 -21.24 -3.24 -11.58
C ALA A 79 -21.49 -3.42 -10.09
N SER A 80 -20.62 -2.83 -9.26
CA SER A 80 -20.77 -2.91 -7.80
C SER A 80 -21.99 -2.18 -7.30
N LEU A 81 -22.31 -1.07 -7.95
CA LEU A 81 -23.48 -0.25 -7.70
C LEU A 81 -24.19 0.03 -9.03
N PRO A 82 -25.50 -0.24 -9.14
CA PRO A 82 -26.26 0.00 -10.36
C PRO A 82 -26.65 1.48 -10.46
N PHE A 83 -25.66 2.37 -10.63
CA PHE A 83 -25.89 3.83 -10.68
C PHE A 83 -27.01 4.26 -11.63
N HIS A 84 -27.15 3.57 -12.78
CA HIS A 84 -28.15 3.87 -13.79
C HIS A 84 -29.58 3.53 -13.35
N LEU A 85 -29.76 2.81 -12.26
CA LEU A 85 -31.04 2.47 -11.67
C LEU A 85 -31.37 3.32 -10.44
N MET A 86 -30.41 4.10 -9.95
CA MET A 86 -30.64 4.98 -8.79
C MET A 86 -31.40 6.23 -9.19
N ALA A 87 -32.36 6.60 -8.38
CA ALA A 87 -33.23 7.74 -8.67
C ALA A 87 -32.51 9.09 -8.47
N ASP A 88 -31.66 9.16 -7.44
CA ASP A 88 -31.01 10.40 -7.02
C ASP A 88 -29.73 10.14 -6.20
N LYS A 89 -29.14 11.25 -5.72
CA LYS A 89 -27.94 11.25 -4.89
C LYS A 89 -28.19 10.64 -3.51
N GLU A 90 -29.38 10.80 -2.98
CA GLU A 90 -29.78 10.31 -1.67
C GLU A 90 -29.77 8.79 -1.66
N GLU A 91 -30.37 8.14 -2.64
CA GLU A 91 -30.35 6.67 -2.81
C GLU A 91 -28.91 6.14 -2.98
N TYR A 92 -28.08 6.83 -3.75
CA TYR A 92 -26.66 6.51 -3.86
C TYR A 92 -25.94 6.56 -2.50
N THR A 93 -26.15 7.63 -1.75
CA THR A 93 -25.50 7.84 -0.45
C THR A 93 -25.93 6.77 0.56
N GLU A 94 -27.21 6.44 0.61
CA GLU A 94 -27.74 5.41 1.49
C GLU A 94 -27.22 4.01 1.13
N THR A 95 -27.20 3.69 -0.17
CA THR A 95 -26.69 2.40 -0.65
C THR A 95 -25.21 2.26 -0.31
N LEU A 96 -24.43 3.30 -0.49
CA LEU A 96 -23.00 3.30 -0.17
C LEU A 96 -22.78 3.16 1.35
N ALA A 97 -23.55 3.85 2.18
CA ALA A 97 -23.48 3.73 3.64
C ALA A 97 -23.82 2.31 4.13
N GLN A 98 -24.80 1.65 3.51
CA GLN A 98 -25.12 0.26 3.80
C GLN A 98 -23.96 -0.67 3.44
N LYS A 99 -23.29 -0.45 2.30
CA LYS A 99 -22.11 -1.23 1.90
C LYS A 99 -20.95 -1.07 2.88
N TRP A 100 -20.66 0.15 3.32
CA TRP A 100 -19.62 0.39 4.34
C TRP A 100 -19.96 -0.30 5.67
N THR A 101 -21.22 -0.27 6.09
CA THR A 101 -21.66 -0.99 7.30
C THR A 101 -21.40 -2.50 7.18
N GLN A 102 -21.65 -3.09 6.02
CA GLN A 102 -21.40 -4.51 5.75
C GLN A 102 -19.89 -4.86 5.75
N LEU A 103 -19.05 -3.96 5.28
CA LEU A 103 -17.59 -4.15 5.21
C LEU A 103 -16.87 -3.95 6.55
N GLY A 104 -17.54 -3.35 7.54
CA GLY A 104 -16.99 -3.14 8.88
C GLY A 104 -15.78 -2.20 8.89
N LYS A 105 -14.57 -2.76 9.02
CA LYS A 105 -13.32 -1.98 9.09
C LYS A 105 -12.61 -1.79 7.74
N GLN A 106 -13.14 -2.38 6.68
CA GLN A 106 -12.52 -2.29 5.36
C GLN A 106 -12.94 -1.00 4.65
N TRP A 107 -12.03 -0.50 3.83
CA TRP A 107 -12.21 0.72 3.05
C TRP A 107 -12.61 0.40 1.61
N LEU A 108 -13.48 1.22 1.02
CA LEU A 108 -13.84 1.13 -0.40
C LEU A 108 -13.12 2.22 -1.18
N THR A 109 -12.40 1.79 -2.19
CA THR A 109 -11.76 2.70 -3.15
C THR A 109 -12.70 3.05 -4.31
N PRO A 110 -12.51 4.18 -5.01
CA PRO A 110 -13.25 4.51 -6.23
C PRO A 110 -13.20 3.40 -7.28
N VAL A 111 -12.07 2.71 -7.41
CA VAL A 111 -11.93 1.56 -8.32
C VAL A 111 -12.97 0.48 -8.02
N GLU A 112 -13.21 0.20 -6.74
CA GLU A 112 -14.17 -0.81 -6.30
C GLU A 112 -15.61 -0.33 -6.45
N ILE A 113 -15.88 0.93 -6.12
CA ILE A 113 -17.20 1.54 -6.21
C ILE A 113 -17.68 1.65 -7.66
N PHE A 114 -16.80 2.08 -8.56
CA PHE A 114 -17.13 2.38 -9.96
C PHE A 114 -16.75 1.29 -10.96
N LYS A 115 -16.50 0.07 -10.50
CA LYS A 115 -16.23 -1.05 -11.42
C LYS A 115 -17.50 -1.39 -12.22
N PRO A 116 -17.40 -1.81 -13.49
CA PRO A 116 -16.17 -1.94 -14.27
C PRO A 116 -15.71 -0.62 -14.92
N HIS A 117 -16.50 0.45 -14.82
CA HIS A 117 -16.35 1.69 -15.59
C HIS A 117 -15.00 2.36 -15.36
N TYR A 118 -14.52 2.39 -14.11
CA TYR A 118 -13.23 2.99 -13.76
C TYR A 118 -12.08 2.31 -14.51
N ALA A 119 -11.98 0.99 -14.39
CA ALA A 119 -10.95 0.22 -15.08
C ALA A 119 -11.08 0.27 -16.61
N ASN A 120 -12.31 0.26 -17.13
CA ASN A 120 -12.57 0.38 -18.55
C ASN A 120 -12.10 1.72 -19.13
N ALA A 121 -12.31 2.82 -18.40
CA ALA A 121 -11.83 4.15 -18.83
C ALA A 121 -10.30 4.18 -18.93
N ILE A 122 -9.60 3.63 -17.93
CA ILE A 122 -8.14 3.51 -17.95
C ILE A 122 -7.68 2.62 -19.10
N ALA A 123 -8.30 1.45 -19.29
CA ALA A 123 -7.93 0.54 -20.39
C ALA A 123 -8.08 1.21 -21.76
N ARG A 124 -9.14 1.96 -22.00
CA ARG A 124 -9.34 2.73 -23.25
C ARG A 124 -8.21 3.72 -23.47
N TYR A 125 -7.85 4.49 -22.45
CA TYR A 125 -6.73 5.42 -22.53
C TYR A 125 -5.42 4.71 -22.88
N LEU A 126 -5.11 3.60 -22.22
CA LEU A 126 -3.90 2.81 -22.48
C LEU A 126 -3.87 2.30 -23.93
N ILE A 127 -5.00 1.83 -24.46
CA ILE A 127 -5.14 1.38 -25.86
C ILE A 127 -4.87 2.54 -26.84
N GLU A 128 -5.51 3.67 -26.60
CA GLU A 128 -5.38 4.86 -27.47
C GLU A 128 -3.92 5.33 -27.55
N GLU A 129 -3.24 5.44 -26.40
CA GLU A 129 -1.84 5.85 -26.37
C GLU A 129 -0.90 4.80 -26.99
N THR A 130 -1.18 3.51 -26.76
CA THR A 130 -0.41 2.43 -27.39
C THR A 130 -0.51 2.46 -28.92
N LYS A 131 -1.70 2.70 -29.45
CA LYS A 131 -1.92 2.80 -30.90
C LYS A 131 -1.25 4.05 -31.51
N LYS A 132 -1.23 5.18 -30.81
CA LYS A 132 -0.52 6.38 -31.27
C LYS A 132 0.98 6.16 -31.43
N ASN A 133 1.56 5.40 -30.53
CA ASN A 133 3.00 5.09 -30.54
C ASN A 133 3.39 4.01 -31.56
N HIS A 134 2.44 3.50 -32.34
CA HIS A 134 2.66 2.45 -33.35
C HIS A 134 3.38 1.19 -32.81
N THR A 135 3.26 0.91 -31.51
CA THR A 135 3.84 -0.25 -30.86
C THR A 135 2.75 -1.27 -30.53
N ALA A 136 3.04 -2.55 -30.73
CA ALA A 136 2.11 -3.62 -30.37
C ALA A 136 2.17 -3.99 -28.88
N SER A 137 3.26 -3.61 -28.18
CA SER A 137 3.52 -4.03 -26.80
C SER A 137 3.19 -2.94 -25.80
N LEU A 138 2.14 -3.16 -25.02
CA LEU A 138 1.75 -2.35 -23.88
C LEU A 138 2.41 -2.88 -22.60
N LYS A 139 3.03 -2.01 -21.83
CA LYS A 139 3.61 -2.34 -20.53
C LYS A 139 2.96 -1.50 -19.45
N VAL A 140 2.56 -2.14 -18.36
CA VAL A 140 1.92 -1.47 -17.22
C VAL A 140 2.60 -1.88 -15.91
N ILE A 141 2.97 -0.89 -15.12
CA ILE A 141 3.42 -1.07 -13.74
C ILE A 141 2.40 -0.40 -12.84
N GLU A 142 1.68 -1.18 -12.04
CA GLU A 142 0.72 -0.69 -11.07
C GLU A 142 1.35 -0.67 -9.68
N LEU A 143 1.33 0.50 -9.04
CA LEU A 143 1.78 0.69 -7.67
C LEU A 143 0.58 0.63 -6.72
N GLY A 144 0.66 -0.20 -5.69
CA GLY A 144 -0.38 -0.28 -4.67
C GLY A 144 -1.71 -0.82 -5.20
N GLY A 145 -1.71 -1.93 -5.95
CA GLY A 145 -2.88 -2.49 -6.64
C GLY A 145 -4.03 -2.97 -5.73
N GLY A 146 -3.90 -2.83 -4.40
CA GLY A 146 -4.95 -3.16 -3.42
C GLY A 146 -5.49 -4.58 -3.56
N ALA A 147 -6.78 -4.70 -3.85
CA ALA A 147 -7.44 -6.00 -4.04
C ALA A 147 -7.33 -6.60 -5.47
N GLY A 148 -6.63 -5.91 -6.38
CA GLY A 148 -6.45 -6.33 -7.77
C GLY A 148 -7.62 -5.99 -8.70
N THR A 149 -8.58 -5.22 -8.24
CA THR A 149 -9.80 -4.89 -8.99
C THR A 149 -9.50 -4.09 -10.26
N ALA A 150 -8.58 -3.11 -10.18
CA ALA A 150 -8.16 -2.33 -11.35
C ALA A 150 -7.45 -3.22 -12.38
N ALA A 151 -6.46 -4.00 -11.95
CA ALA A 151 -5.72 -4.92 -12.82
C ALA A 151 -6.66 -5.87 -13.56
N VAL A 152 -7.55 -6.57 -12.83
CA VAL A 152 -8.52 -7.49 -13.43
C VAL A 152 -9.43 -6.78 -14.41
N GLY A 153 -9.96 -5.61 -14.06
CA GLY A 153 -10.85 -4.84 -14.93
C GLY A 153 -10.16 -4.38 -16.23
N ILE A 154 -8.95 -3.83 -16.11
CA ILE A 154 -8.13 -3.41 -17.27
C ILE A 154 -7.84 -4.60 -18.17
N LEU A 155 -7.36 -5.72 -17.61
CA LEU A 155 -7.01 -6.92 -18.36
C LEU A 155 -8.22 -7.58 -19.02
N ASN A 156 -9.39 -7.62 -18.36
CA ASN A 156 -10.64 -8.10 -18.96
C ASN A 156 -11.04 -7.24 -20.15
N TYR A 157 -10.97 -5.90 -20.02
CA TYR A 157 -11.33 -5.00 -21.09
C TYR A 157 -10.39 -5.15 -22.30
N LEU A 158 -9.07 -5.21 -22.07
CA LEU A 158 -8.07 -5.44 -23.11
C LEU A 158 -8.29 -6.76 -23.84
N ARG A 159 -8.49 -7.86 -23.09
CA ARG A 159 -8.74 -9.17 -23.68
C ARG A 159 -9.98 -9.20 -24.57
N ALA A 160 -11.03 -8.49 -24.17
CA ALA A 160 -12.28 -8.47 -24.92
C ALA A 160 -12.25 -7.55 -26.16
N ASN A 161 -11.53 -6.43 -26.10
CA ASN A 161 -11.61 -5.37 -27.11
C ASN A 161 -10.35 -5.26 -27.99
N GLU A 162 -9.19 -5.65 -27.48
CA GLU A 162 -7.88 -5.55 -28.16
C GLU A 162 -7.02 -6.79 -27.87
N PRO A 163 -7.44 -7.98 -28.34
CA PRO A 163 -6.76 -9.23 -27.99
C PRO A 163 -5.29 -9.26 -28.40
N GLN A 164 -4.91 -8.62 -29.51
CA GLN A 164 -3.52 -8.57 -29.97
C GLN A 164 -2.63 -7.78 -29.01
N ILE A 165 -3.14 -6.64 -28.49
CA ILE A 165 -2.43 -5.86 -27.46
C ILE A 165 -2.37 -6.68 -26.17
N TYR A 166 -3.47 -7.33 -25.77
CA TYR A 166 -3.53 -8.16 -24.58
C TYR A 166 -2.52 -9.30 -24.59
N GLU A 167 -2.38 -10.02 -25.69
CA GLU A 167 -1.48 -11.19 -25.82
C GLU A 167 0.01 -10.79 -25.71
N SER A 168 0.36 -9.61 -26.20
CA SER A 168 1.73 -9.10 -26.19
C SER A 168 2.09 -8.26 -24.98
N MET A 169 1.10 -7.84 -24.17
CA MET A 169 1.31 -6.91 -23.06
C MET A 169 2.01 -7.55 -21.87
N LYS A 170 2.52 -6.67 -20.99
CA LYS A 170 3.03 -7.03 -19.67
C LYS A 170 2.40 -6.15 -18.61
N TYR A 171 1.94 -6.76 -17.56
CA TYR A 171 1.39 -6.07 -16.39
C TYR A 171 2.12 -6.53 -15.13
N CYS A 172 2.65 -5.61 -14.36
CA CYS A 172 3.33 -5.89 -13.10
C CYS A 172 2.71 -5.09 -11.96
N SER A 173 2.14 -5.75 -10.98
CA SER A 173 1.72 -5.12 -9.74
C SER A 173 2.87 -5.08 -8.74
N VAL A 174 3.13 -3.89 -8.20
CA VAL A 174 4.15 -3.62 -7.18
C VAL A 174 3.44 -3.19 -5.90
N ASP A 175 3.64 -3.93 -4.83
CA ASP A 175 3.01 -3.65 -3.54
C ASP A 175 3.98 -3.90 -2.37
N VAL A 176 3.76 -3.22 -1.25
CA VAL A 176 4.49 -3.41 0.00
C VAL A 176 3.88 -4.55 0.82
N SER A 177 2.58 -4.77 0.70
CA SER A 177 1.80 -5.74 1.47
C SER A 177 1.75 -7.10 0.79
N GLU A 178 2.24 -8.14 1.48
CA GLU A 178 2.06 -9.54 1.03
C GLU A 178 0.60 -9.94 0.96
N VAL A 179 -0.23 -9.42 1.86
CA VAL A 179 -1.66 -9.69 1.88
C VAL A 179 -2.31 -9.15 0.61
N SER A 180 -2.02 -7.90 0.24
CA SER A 180 -2.52 -7.30 -1.01
C SER A 180 -2.02 -8.08 -2.23
N LEU A 181 -0.73 -8.44 -2.29
CA LEU A 181 -0.18 -9.23 -3.39
C LEU A 181 -0.81 -10.63 -3.52
N SER A 182 -1.18 -11.25 -2.39
CA SER A 182 -1.91 -12.52 -2.42
C SER A 182 -3.33 -12.33 -2.97
N MET A 183 -4.05 -11.32 -2.51
CA MET A 183 -5.40 -11.01 -3.00
C MET A 183 -5.41 -10.68 -4.50
N GLN A 184 -4.43 -9.89 -4.96
CA GLN A 184 -4.24 -9.59 -6.38
C GLN A 184 -4.00 -10.87 -7.18
N HIS A 185 -3.11 -11.73 -6.69
CA HIS A 185 -2.81 -13.00 -7.35
C HIS A 185 -4.05 -13.88 -7.48
N ASP A 186 -4.84 -14.04 -6.41
CA ASP A 186 -6.06 -14.84 -6.42
C ASP A 186 -7.10 -14.27 -7.39
N ALA A 187 -7.25 -12.94 -7.43
CA ALA A 187 -8.15 -12.27 -8.37
C ALA A 187 -7.70 -12.47 -9.83
N ILE A 188 -6.41 -12.40 -10.12
CA ILE A 188 -5.82 -12.63 -11.43
C ILE A 188 -5.99 -14.08 -11.89
N LEU A 189 -5.72 -15.05 -11.01
CA LEU A 189 -5.93 -16.48 -11.32
C LEU A 189 -7.39 -16.77 -11.63
N LYS A 190 -8.30 -16.26 -10.82
CA LYS A 190 -9.75 -16.42 -11.04
C LYS A 190 -10.20 -15.83 -12.38
N ALA A 191 -9.62 -14.70 -12.78
CA ALA A 191 -9.90 -14.04 -14.05
C ALA A 191 -9.09 -14.61 -15.24
N LYS A 192 -8.16 -15.55 -15.00
CA LYS A 192 -7.31 -16.21 -16.01
C LYS A 192 -6.43 -15.22 -16.78
N HIS A 193 -5.62 -14.45 -16.05
CA HIS A 193 -4.68 -13.46 -16.60
C HIS A 193 -3.22 -13.73 -16.24
N GLU A 194 -2.91 -14.90 -15.69
CA GLU A 194 -1.57 -15.25 -15.22
C GLU A 194 -0.50 -15.29 -16.33
N ASN A 195 -0.91 -15.36 -17.58
CA ASN A 195 -0.01 -15.31 -18.74
C ASN A 195 0.63 -13.92 -18.95
N VAL A 196 -0.11 -12.84 -18.67
CA VAL A 196 0.32 -11.45 -18.91
C VAL A 196 0.66 -10.68 -17.64
N TRP A 197 0.27 -11.20 -16.46
CA TRP A 197 0.44 -10.54 -15.19
C TRP A 197 1.58 -11.11 -14.34
N ARG A 198 2.29 -10.23 -13.65
CA ARG A 198 3.35 -10.55 -12.67
C ARG A 198 3.19 -9.70 -11.43
N ARG A 199 3.81 -10.12 -10.33
CA ARG A 199 3.86 -9.36 -9.08
C ARG A 199 5.27 -9.23 -8.56
N THR A 200 5.55 -8.14 -7.86
CA THR A 200 6.78 -7.99 -7.11
C THR A 200 6.53 -7.27 -5.79
N ARG A 201 7.12 -7.78 -4.71
CA ARG A 201 7.09 -7.11 -3.42
C ARG A 201 8.23 -6.11 -3.36
N LYS A 202 7.89 -4.84 -3.41
CA LYS A 202 8.82 -3.74 -3.17
C LYS A 202 8.12 -2.70 -2.29
N PRO A 203 8.82 -2.14 -1.31
CA PRO A 203 8.31 -0.97 -0.60
C PRO A 203 8.06 0.15 -1.61
N VAL A 204 6.83 0.60 -1.73
CA VAL A 204 6.47 1.69 -2.65
C VAL A 204 7.16 2.99 -2.25
N ASP A 205 7.38 3.19 -0.94
CA ASP A 205 8.15 4.30 -0.40
C ASP A 205 9.62 4.30 -0.86
N VAL A 206 10.23 3.12 -1.03
CA VAL A 206 11.60 2.99 -1.56
C VAL A 206 11.67 3.36 -3.03
N THR A 207 10.61 3.11 -3.80
CA THR A 207 10.56 3.52 -5.21
C THR A 207 10.39 5.02 -5.40
N MET A 208 9.97 5.75 -4.37
CA MET A 208 9.73 7.19 -4.41
C MET A 208 10.72 8.02 -3.61
N GLN A 209 11.52 7.43 -2.74
CA GLN A 209 12.60 8.14 -2.05
C GLN A 209 13.84 8.24 -2.94
N LYS A 210 14.44 9.42 -2.96
CA LYS A 210 15.68 9.72 -3.66
C LYS A 210 16.88 9.06 -2.96
N CYS A 211 16.95 7.74 -2.95
CA CYS A 211 18.08 6.98 -2.43
C CYS A 211 18.67 6.11 -3.54
N LYS A 212 19.91 5.72 -3.40
CA LYS A 212 20.61 4.85 -4.38
C LYS A 212 19.82 3.56 -4.69
N ASN A 213 19.03 3.08 -3.73
CA ASN A 213 18.24 1.86 -3.87
C ASN A 213 16.97 2.02 -4.72
N THR A 214 16.48 3.26 -4.93
CA THR A 214 15.28 3.52 -5.75
C THR A 214 15.53 3.23 -7.21
N GLU A 215 16.64 3.75 -7.75
CA GLU A 215 17.00 3.53 -9.15
C GLU A 215 17.26 2.04 -9.42
N GLU A 216 17.94 1.35 -8.52
CA GLU A 216 18.17 -0.08 -8.60
C GLU A 216 16.88 -0.88 -8.56
N SER A 217 15.91 -0.51 -7.69
CA SER A 217 14.60 -1.14 -7.61
C SER A 217 13.80 -0.97 -8.91
N TRP A 218 13.81 0.21 -9.52
CA TRP A 218 13.16 0.43 -10.81
C TRP A 218 13.85 -0.34 -11.94
N ARG A 219 15.17 -0.35 -11.98
CA ARG A 219 15.93 -1.17 -12.95
C ARG A 219 15.59 -2.65 -12.83
N GLU A 220 15.49 -3.17 -11.60
CA GLU A 220 15.11 -4.56 -11.36
C GLU A 220 13.70 -4.87 -11.88
N ILE A 221 12.71 -4.00 -11.60
CA ILE A 221 11.34 -4.15 -12.09
C ILE A 221 11.32 -4.15 -13.62
N VAL A 222 11.95 -3.18 -14.24
CA VAL A 222 12.00 -3.04 -15.71
C VAL A 222 12.72 -4.23 -16.34
N GLN A 223 13.89 -4.62 -15.81
CA GLN A 223 14.65 -5.74 -16.34
C GLN A 223 13.90 -7.07 -16.22
N LYS A 224 13.28 -7.31 -15.08
CA LYS A 224 12.65 -8.59 -14.76
C LYS A 224 11.25 -8.76 -15.37
N HIS A 225 10.48 -7.67 -15.44
CA HIS A 225 9.06 -7.73 -15.77
C HIS A 225 8.68 -6.99 -17.05
N MET A 226 9.58 -6.11 -17.58
CA MET A 226 9.31 -5.28 -18.75
C MET A 226 10.34 -5.47 -19.87
N ASP A 227 10.99 -6.64 -19.93
CA ASP A 227 12.02 -7.01 -20.93
C ASP A 227 13.16 -6.00 -21.05
N GLY A 228 13.53 -5.36 -19.93
CA GLY A 228 14.59 -4.37 -19.90
C GLY A 228 14.28 -3.04 -20.61
N SER A 229 13.05 -2.81 -21.06
CA SER A 229 12.65 -1.60 -21.77
C SER A 229 11.47 -0.91 -21.11
N THR A 230 11.53 0.42 -21.06
CA THR A 230 10.42 1.30 -20.64
C THR A 230 9.64 1.86 -21.81
N GLU A 231 9.93 1.44 -23.02
CA GLU A 231 9.16 1.86 -24.19
C GLU A 231 7.70 1.43 -24.04
N ASN A 232 6.79 2.37 -24.28
CA ASN A 232 5.34 2.20 -24.12
C ASN A 232 4.94 1.63 -22.74
N CYS A 233 5.62 2.10 -21.68
CA CYS A 233 5.41 1.68 -20.31
C CYS A 233 4.63 2.75 -19.54
N PHE A 234 3.50 2.37 -18.98
CA PHE A 234 2.66 3.23 -18.14
C PHE A 234 2.83 2.83 -16.67
N VAL A 235 2.96 3.83 -15.81
CA VAL A 235 2.95 3.65 -14.36
C VAL A 235 1.62 4.13 -13.82
N LEU A 236 0.86 3.23 -13.20
CA LEU A 236 -0.42 3.51 -12.58
C LEU A 236 -0.25 3.58 -11.06
N GLY A 237 -0.84 4.58 -10.44
CA GLY A 237 -0.86 4.72 -8.98
C GLY A 237 -2.18 5.36 -8.56
N PHE A 238 -3.11 4.55 -8.06
CA PHE A 238 -4.43 5.01 -7.63
C PHE A 238 -4.44 5.13 -6.10
N GLU A 239 -4.73 6.32 -5.58
CA GLU A 239 -4.85 6.59 -4.15
C GLU A 239 -3.65 6.11 -3.31
N ILE A 240 -2.43 6.32 -3.81
CA ILE A 240 -1.21 5.89 -3.12
C ILE A 240 -0.44 7.07 -2.49
N LEU A 241 -0.54 8.27 -3.04
CA LEU A 241 0.28 9.41 -2.61
C LEU A 241 -0.03 9.84 -1.18
N ASP A 242 -1.28 9.81 -0.79
CA ASP A 242 -1.78 10.08 0.56
C ASP A 242 -1.38 9.01 1.58
N ASN A 243 -1.05 7.81 1.11
CA ASN A 243 -0.57 6.69 1.92
C ASN A 243 0.96 6.58 1.96
N LEU A 244 1.69 7.47 1.27
CA LEU A 244 3.14 7.48 1.33
C LEU A 244 3.65 8.19 2.59
N VAL A 245 4.77 7.69 3.06
CA VAL A 245 5.48 8.29 4.20
C VAL A 245 6.02 9.66 3.81
N HIS A 246 5.64 10.71 4.55
CA HIS A 246 6.01 12.08 4.27
C HIS A 246 6.27 12.88 5.55
N ASP A 247 6.96 14.00 5.43
CA ASP A 247 7.11 14.98 6.49
C ASP A 247 6.17 16.18 6.23
N LYS A 248 5.72 16.81 7.31
CA LYS A 248 5.05 18.10 7.24
C LYS A 248 6.10 19.21 7.31
N VAL A 249 6.12 20.06 6.30
CA VAL A 249 7.01 21.23 6.19
C VAL A 249 6.29 22.47 6.67
#